data_b13bebdc2720a141b673f8b63539b61a
#
_entry.id   b13bebdc2720a141b673f8b63539b61a
#
_cell.length_a   1.000
_cell.length_b   1.000
_cell.length_c   1.000
_cell.angle_alpha   90.00
_cell.angle_beta   90.00
_cell.angle_gamma   90.00
#
_symmetry.space_group_name_H-M   'P 1'
#
loop_
_entity.id
_entity.type
_entity.pdbx_description
1 polymer ?
#
loop_
_entity_poly.entity_id
_entity_poly.type
_entity_poly.pdbx_seq_one_letter_code
_entity_poly.pdbx_strand_id
1 'polypeptide(L)'
;MAATEELRLTLARLLEDRPGAVTSYPDLDGSDGGPPPYPIRLAPWAEAVAAELHGRFGDQVDLTVGALPYPPGGTPRRPRPSGEPAARLDPAEAETELDGPAVVRSGNTLRHGLLVRNYAGAVLAIATNGAVTASVVDPRTDEVVGGYAGFQTLPLVMFRVPPGETERIPLLIGTASYTGRLGYAVPPGRWGVEVTLQLARDPDIRDRVPRRTPVLPLTVTT
;
A
#
# COMPACT_ATOMS: atom_id res chain seq x y z
N MET A 1 -1.43 -22.42 -29.86
CA MET A 1 -2.72 -22.05 -29.28
C MET A 1 -2.94 -22.62 -27.87
N ALA A 2 -2.84 -23.93 -27.62
CA ALA A 2 -3.08 -24.50 -26.28
C ALA A 2 -2.11 -23.97 -25.18
N ALA A 3 -0.83 -23.83 -25.50
CA ALA A 3 0.18 -23.38 -24.54
C ALA A 3 0.01 -21.90 -24.12
N THR A 4 -0.41 -21.05 -25.06
CA THR A 4 -0.67 -19.61 -24.76
C THR A 4 -1.87 -19.46 -23.85
N GLU A 5 -2.94 -20.22 -24.08
CA GLU A 5 -4.13 -20.21 -23.22
C GLU A 5 -3.81 -20.74 -21.81
N GLU A 6 -2.98 -21.78 -21.72
CA GLU A 6 -2.53 -22.30 -20.44
C GLU A 6 -1.68 -21.28 -19.67
N LEU A 7 -0.79 -20.56 -20.37
CA LEU A 7 0.01 -19.48 -19.77
C LEU A 7 -0.90 -18.35 -19.27
N ARG A 8 -1.89 -17.94 -20.07
CA ARG A 8 -2.87 -16.91 -19.70
C ARG A 8 -3.62 -17.28 -18.41
N LEU A 9 -4.14 -18.50 -18.34
CA LEU A 9 -4.86 -18.99 -17.15
C LEU A 9 -3.94 -19.09 -15.93
N THR A 10 -2.68 -19.47 -16.13
CA THR A 10 -1.70 -19.53 -15.04
C THR A 10 -1.36 -18.15 -14.52
N LEU A 11 -1.15 -17.16 -15.42
CA LEU A 11 -0.91 -15.77 -15.01
C LEU A 11 -2.11 -15.17 -14.28
N ALA A 12 -3.33 -15.41 -14.78
CA ALA A 12 -4.55 -14.95 -14.09
C ALA A 12 -4.62 -15.47 -12.64
N ARG A 13 -4.36 -16.79 -12.45
CA ARG A 13 -4.31 -17.38 -11.11
C ARG A 13 -3.19 -16.79 -10.24
N LEU A 14 -2.00 -16.59 -10.80
CA LEU A 14 -0.88 -15.98 -10.05
C LEU A 14 -1.17 -14.55 -9.63
N LEU A 15 -1.90 -13.78 -10.45
CA LEU A 15 -2.33 -12.43 -10.09
C LEU A 15 -3.33 -12.42 -8.94
N GLU A 16 -4.17 -13.45 -8.83
CA GLU A 16 -5.13 -13.62 -7.73
C GLU A 16 -4.46 -14.14 -6.46
N ASP A 17 -3.65 -15.21 -6.58
CA ASP A 17 -3.07 -15.92 -5.45
C ASP A 17 -1.85 -15.22 -4.87
N ARG A 18 -1.06 -14.55 -5.72
CA ARG A 18 0.19 -13.87 -5.36
C ARG A 18 0.25 -12.46 -5.96
N PRO A 19 -0.64 -11.56 -5.53
CA PRO A 19 -0.74 -10.22 -6.10
C PRO A 19 0.60 -9.48 -5.99
N GLY A 20 1.00 -8.84 -7.09
CA GLY A 20 2.26 -8.12 -7.18
C GLY A 20 3.51 -8.98 -7.47
N ALA A 21 3.39 -10.32 -7.53
CA ALA A 21 4.50 -11.18 -7.93
C ALA A 21 4.82 -11.02 -9.43
N VAL A 22 3.80 -10.93 -10.27
CA VAL A 22 3.93 -10.62 -11.69
C VAL A 22 3.76 -9.11 -11.87
N THR A 23 4.76 -8.44 -12.41
CA THR A 23 4.80 -6.98 -12.55
C THR A 23 4.48 -6.50 -13.96
N SER A 24 4.74 -7.36 -14.97
CA SER A 24 4.38 -7.09 -16.36
C SER A 24 4.38 -8.38 -17.14
N TYR A 25 3.46 -8.48 -18.11
CA TYR A 25 3.39 -9.54 -19.12
C TYR A 25 2.75 -8.97 -20.39
N PRO A 26 2.99 -9.58 -21.58
CA PRO A 26 2.39 -9.13 -22.83
C PRO A 26 0.88 -9.42 -22.86
N ASP A 27 0.17 -8.73 -23.72
CA ASP A 27 -1.23 -9.06 -24.02
C ASP A 27 -1.26 -10.40 -24.78
N LEU A 28 -1.73 -11.43 -24.10
CA LEU A 28 -1.84 -12.79 -24.66
C LEU A 28 -3.14 -13.02 -25.44
N ASP A 29 -4.10 -12.09 -25.33
CA ASP A 29 -5.40 -12.15 -26.01
C ASP A 29 -5.42 -11.37 -27.32
N GLY A 30 -4.45 -10.46 -27.52
CA GLY A 30 -4.39 -9.54 -28.65
C GLY A 30 -3.47 -9.98 -29.80
N SER A 31 -3.61 -9.29 -30.91
CA SER A 31 -2.73 -9.44 -32.08
C SER A 31 -1.29 -8.98 -31.84
N ASP A 32 -1.05 -8.27 -30.74
CA ASP A 32 0.22 -7.65 -30.38
C ASP A 32 1.12 -8.53 -29.51
N GLY A 33 0.64 -9.71 -29.08
CA GLY A 33 1.36 -10.62 -28.18
C GLY A 33 2.63 -11.25 -28.79
N GLY A 34 2.81 -11.19 -30.07
CA GLY A 34 3.98 -11.75 -30.76
C GLY A 34 4.15 -13.27 -30.56
N PRO A 35 5.19 -13.87 -31.19
CA PRO A 35 5.55 -15.27 -30.94
C PRO A 35 6.32 -15.40 -29.61
N PRO A 36 6.33 -16.59 -28.95
CA PRO A 36 7.19 -16.85 -27.81
C PRO A 36 8.68 -16.62 -28.16
N PRO A 37 9.56 -16.34 -27.17
CA PRO A 37 9.26 -16.32 -25.75
C PRO A 37 8.51 -15.08 -25.29
N TYR A 38 7.53 -15.27 -24.39
CA TYR A 38 6.77 -14.18 -23.81
C TYR A 38 7.54 -13.51 -22.68
N PRO A 39 7.83 -12.20 -22.76
CA PRO A 39 8.54 -11.50 -21.70
C PRO A 39 7.64 -11.29 -20.47
N ILE A 40 7.96 -11.97 -19.38
CA ILE A 40 7.27 -11.84 -18.10
C ILE A 40 8.23 -11.25 -17.08
N ARG A 41 7.84 -10.20 -16.42
CA ARG A 41 8.64 -9.54 -15.41
C ARG A 41 8.04 -9.79 -14.03
N LEU A 42 8.92 -10.13 -13.10
CA LEU A 42 8.56 -10.57 -11.76
C LEU A 42 9.18 -9.65 -10.71
N ALA A 43 8.48 -9.49 -9.60
CA ALA A 43 8.99 -8.74 -8.46
C ALA A 43 10.29 -9.33 -7.92
N PRO A 44 11.17 -8.54 -7.27
CA PRO A 44 12.46 -9.02 -6.73
C PRO A 44 12.35 -10.19 -5.75
N TRP A 45 11.20 -10.36 -5.11
CA TRP A 45 10.93 -11.42 -4.13
C TRP A 45 10.19 -12.63 -4.73
N ALA A 46 9.92 -12.64 -6.05
CA ALA A 46 9.11 -13.65 -6.71
C ALA A 46 9.92 -14.78 -7.37
N GLU A 47 11.10 -15.12 -6.84
CA GLU A 47 11.95 -16.20 -7.37
C GLU A 47 11.24 -17.55 -7.46
N ALA A 48 10.39 -17.87 -6.46
CA ALA A 48 9.60 -19.10 -6.47
C ALA A 48 8.58 -19.11 -7.62
N VAL A 49 8.02 -17.97 -8.00
CA VAL A 49 7.12 -17.83 -9.16
C VAL A 49 7.90 -17.99 -10.45
N ALA A 50 9.13 -17.45 -10.51
CA ALA A 50 10.01 -17.65 -11.68
C ALA A 50 10.31 -19.12 -11.88
N ALA A 51 10.67 -19.85 -10.84
CA ALA A 51 10.94 -21.28 -10.90
C ALA A 51 9.69 -22.08 -11.33
N GLU A 52 8.51 -21.74 -10.82
CA GLU A 52 7.24 -22.35 -11.21
C GLU A 52 6.91 -22.11 -12.68
N LEU A 53 7.02 -20.87 -13.16
CA LEU A 53 6.75 -20.52 -14.57
C LEU A 53 7.77 -21.15 -15.51
N HIS A 54 9.07 -21.12 -15.17
CA HIS A 54 10.10 -21.73 -15.99
C HIS A 54 9.94 -23.28 -16.06
N GLY A 55 9.65 -23.90 -14.93
CA GLY A 55 9.42 -25.35 -14.88
C GLY A 55 8.22 -25.81 -15.71
N ARG A 56 7.20 -24.97 -15.85
CA ARG A 56 5.97 -25.29 -16.59
C ARG A 56 6.02 -24.91 -18.06
N PHE A 57 6.64 -23.79 -18.40
CA PHE A 57 6.60 -23.22 -19.76
C PHE A 57 7.98 -23.20 -20.46
N GLY A 58 9.08 -23.43 -19.73
CA GLY A 58 10.42 -23.51 -20.30
C GLY A 58 10.76 -22.30 -21.17
N ASP A 59 11.21 -22.56 -22.39
CA ASP A 59 11.64 -21.55 -23.37
C ASP A 59 10.49 -20.71 -23.97
N GLN A 60 9.24 -20.97 -23.57
CA GLN A 60 8.10 -20.15 -24.01
C GLN A 60 7.99 -18.83 -23.24
N VAL A 61 8.71 -18.69 -22.14
CA VAL A 61 8.70 -17.49 -21.30
C VAL A 61 10.11 -16.96 -21.14
N ASP A 62 10.26 -15.65 -21.27
CA ASP A 62 11.48 -14.91 -20.93
C ASP A 62 11.25 -14.21 -19.58
N LEU A 63 11.82 -14.79 -18.52
CA LEU A 63 11.59 -14.37 -17.16
C LEU A 63 12.67 -13.40 -16.68
N THR A 64 12.27 -12.24 -16.22
CA THR A 64 13.16 -11.27 -15.56
C THR A 64 12.69 -11.04 -14.11
N VAL A 65 13.49 -11.50 -13.13
CA VAL A 65 13.23 -11.27 -11.71
C VAL A 65 13.99 -10.01 -11.26
N GLY A 66 13.32 -9.16 -10.49
CA GLY A 66 13.93 -7.96 -9.92
C GLY A 66 14.02 -6.77 -10.87
N ALA A 67 13.80 -6.97 -12.15
CA ALA A 67 13.66 -5.85 -13.07
C ALA A 67 12.23 -5.31 -12.99
N LEU A 68 12.13 -4.06 -12.60
CA LEU A 68 10.87 -3.37 -12.65
C LEU A 68 10.85 -2.47 -13.84
N PRO A 69 10.05 -2.78 -14.80
CA PRO A 69 9.50 -1.72 -15.59
C PRO A 69 8.35 -1.14 -14.79
N TYR A 70 8.53 0.08 -14.40
CA TYR A 70 7.37 0.91 -14.13
C TYR A 70 6.57 1.03 -15.42
N PRO A 71 5.23 1.05 -15.34
CA PRO A 71 4.43 1.37 -16.50
C PRO A 71 4.95 2.69 -17.11
N PRO A 72 4.81 2.90 -18.43
CA PRO A 72 5.12 4.16 -19.05
C PRO A 72 4.39 5.28 -18.31
N GLY A 73 5.11 6.09 -17.52
CA GLY A 73 4.53 7.07 -16.60
C GLY A 73 5.24 7.13 -15.24
N GLY A 74 6.14 6.20 -14.96
CA GLY A 74 7.04 6.27 -13.81
C GLY A 74 6.52 5.57 -12.56
N THR A 75 7.37 5.53 -11.57
CA THR A 75 7.12 5.06 -10.21
C THR A 75 5.84 5.66 -9.68
N PRO A 76 4.96 4.90 -8.99
CA PRO A 76 3.93 5.50 -8.16
C PRO A 76 4.62 6.54 -7.27
N ARG A 77 4.40 7.81 -7.57
CA ARG A 77 5.06 8.85 -6.80
C ARG A 77 4.49 8.80 -5.40
N ARG A 78 5.40 8.67 -4.42
CA ARG A 78 5.05 9.02 -3.05
C ARG A 78 4.26 10.33 -3.12
N PRO A 79 3.05 10.39 -2.55
CA PRO A 79 2.35 11.65 -2.41
C PRO A 79 3.34 12.66 -1.79
N ARG A 80 3.72 13.70 -2.53
CA ARG A 80 4.61 14.71 -1.95
C ARG A 80 3.86 15.33 -0.79
N PRO A 81 4.39 15.27 0.43
CA PRO A 81 3.85 16.09 1.48
C PRO A 81 3.98 17.54 1.00
N SER A 82 2.87 18.24 0.89
CA SER A 82 2.85 19.67 0.65
C SER A 82 3.29 20.36 1.95
N GLY A 83 4.57 20.71 2.07
CA GLY A 83 5.08 21.44 3.23
C GLY A 83 6.16 20.70 4.01
N GLU A 84 6.49 21.23 5.19
CA GLU A 84 7.40 20.62 6.15
C GLU A 84 6.90 19.22 6.60
N PRO A 85 7.81 18.29 6.94
CA PRO A 85 7.42 16.99 7.46
C PRO A 85 6.49 17.18 8.66
N ALA A 86 5.33 16.56 8.64
CA ALA A 86 4.38 16.64 9.74
C ALA A 86 5.07 16.23 11.04
N ALA A 87 4.88 17.03 12.09
CA ALA A 87 5.37 16.69 13.42
C ALA A 87 4.71 15.39 13.92
N ARG A 88 5.37 14.68 14.83
CA ARG A 88 4.76 13.52 15.48
C ARG A 88 3.58 13.96 16.34
N LEU A 89 2.59 13.10 16.43
CA LEU A 89 1.49 13.24 17.39
C LEU A 89 2.06 13.23 18.81
N ASP A 90 1.67 14.20 19.62
CA ASP A 90 2.07 14.24 21.02
C ASP A 90 1.27 13.17 21.81
N PRO A 91 1.95 12.20 22.45
CA PRO A 91 1.26 11.21 23.26
C PRO A 91 0.44 11.80 24.44
N ALA A 92 0.77 13.00 24.88
CA ALA A 92 0.00 13.71 25.90
C ALA A 92 -1.30 14.32 25.33
N GLU A 93 -1.39 14.52 24.01
CA GLU A 93 -2.61 15.02 23.35
C GLU A 93 -3.50 13.86 22.87
N ALA A 94 -2.92 12.84 22.23
CA ALA A 94 -3.68 11.70 21.75
C ALA A 94 -2.79 10.46 21.55
N GLU A 95 -3.41 9.30 21.67
CA GLU A 95 -2.83 8.00 21.38
C GLU A 95 -3.51 7.38 20.17
N THR A 96 -2.76 6.58 19.43
CA THR A 96 -3.28 5.89 18.25
C THR A 96 -2.85 4.44 18.25
N GLU A 97 -3.79 3.54 17.92
CA GLU A 97 -3.54 2.12 17.74
C GLU A 97 -4.36 1.56 16.57
N LEU A 98 -4.00 0.40 16.06
CA LEU A 98 -4.81 -0.31 15.08
C LEU A 98 -5.95 -1.06 15.79
N ASP A 99 -7.11 -1.10 15.15
CA ASP A 99 -8.26 -1.88 15.62
C ASP A 99 -8.01 -3.38 15.37
N GLY A 100 -7.04 -3.94 16.07
CA GLY A 100 -6.57 -5.30 15.97
C GLY A 100 -5.38 -5.50 15.00
N PRO A 101 -4.98 -6.76 14.75
CA PRO A 101 -3.83 -7.07 13.89
C PRO A 101 -4.05 -6.67 12.44
N ALA A 102 -3.13 -5.90 11.86
CA ALA A 102 -3.15 -5.58 10.44
C ALA A 102 -2.37 -6.63 9.64
N VAL A 103 -3.10 -7.41 8.85
CA VAL A 103 -2.55 -8.42 7.95
C VAL A 103 -3.10 -8.18 6.56
N VAL A 104 -2.23 -8.00 5.57
CA VAL A 104 -2.61 -7.68 4.19
C VAL A 104 -1.76 -8.47 3.21
N ARG A 105 -2.35 -8.90 2.09
CA ARG A 105 -1.58 -9.48 0.99
C ARG A 105 -0.78 -8.43 0.25
N SER A 106 0.42 -8.81 -0.20
CA SER A 106 1.24 -7.98 -1.10
C SER A 106 0.44 -7.55 -2.34
N GLY A 107 0.50 -6.27 -2.70
CA GLY A 107 -0.26 -5.69 -3.81
C GLY A 107 -1.72 -5.33 -3.50
N ASN A 108 -2.25 -5.71 -2.35
CA ASN A 108 -3.64 -5.47 -1.98
C ASN A 108 -3.81 -4.26 -1.04
N THR A 109 -5.07 -3.93 -0.81
CA THR A 109 -5.50 -2.91 0.16
C THR A 109 -6.35 -3.55 1.24
N LEU A 110 -6.01 -3.32 2.49
CA LEU A 110 -6.79 -3.68 3.67
C LEU A 110 -7.64 -2.48 4.11
N ARG A 111 -8.93 -2.70 4.31
CA ARG A 111 -9.80 -1.79 5.06
C ARG A 111 -9.73 -2.14 6.53
N HIS A 112 -9.31 -1.18 7.35
CA HIS A 112 -9.08 -1.38 8.77
C HIS A 112 -9.64 -0.23 9.60
N GLY A 113 -9.33 -0.17 10.88
CA GLY A 113 -9.63 0.92 11.79
C GLY A 113 -8.35 1.46 12.43
N LEU A 114 -8.30 2.78 12.58
CA LEU A 114 -7.37 3.46 13.46
C LEU A 114 -8.18 3.94 14.68
N LEU A 115 -7.86 3.45 15.85
CA LEU A 115 -8.42 3.94 17.10
C LEU A 115 -7.61 5.18 17.51
N VAL A 116 -8.32 6.27 17.79
CA VAL A 116 -7.71 7.52 18.25
C VAL A 116 -8.33 7.87 19.60
N ARG A 117 -7.51 7.89 20.64
CA ARG A 117 -7.91 8.27 21.98
C ARG A 117 -7.44 9.68 22.28
N ASN A 118 -8.37 10.54 22.71
CA ASN A 118 -8.08 11.93 23.01
C ASN A 118 -7.77 12.13 24.49
N TYR A 119 -6.58 12.59 24.81
CA TYR A 119 -6.15 12.95 26.17
C TYR A 119 -6.17 14.48 26.41
N ALA A 120 -6.37 15.27 25.35
CA ALA A 120 -6.48 16.72 25.50
C ALA A 120 -7.78 17.13 26.21
N GLY A 121 -7.77 18.31 26.82
CA GLY A 121 -8.95 18.86 27.46
C GLY A 121 -10.02 19.45 26.55
N ALA A 122 -9.83 19.36 25.22
CA ALA A 122 -10.75 19.86 24.19
C ALA A 122 -11.07 18.76 23.17
N VAL A 123 -12.17 18.92 22.41
CA VAL A 123 -12.53 18.01 21.33
C VAL A 123 -11.44 18.01 20.25
N LEU A 124 -10.95 16.83 19.89
CA LEU A 124 -10.04 16.62 18.80
C LEU A 124 -10.85 16.37 17.52
N ALA A 125 -10.68 17.21 16.51
CA ALA A 125 -11.32 17.05 15.21
C ALA A 125 -10.31 16.50 14.20
N ILE A 126 -10.69 15.43 13.46
CA ILE A 126 -9.85 14.78 12.46
C ILE A 126 -10.54 14.89 11.11
N ALA A 127 -9.90 15.60 10.18
CA ALA A 127 -10.42 15.80 8.83
C ALA A 127 -9.91 14.70 7.89
N THR A 128 -10.80 14.07 7.14
CA THR A 128 -10.49 13.00 6.19
C THR A 128 -11.33 13.11 4.93
N ASN A 129 -11.06 12.26 3.96
CA ASN A 129 -11.93 12.01 2.78
C ASN A 129 -12.81 10.76 2.98
N GLY A 130 -13.31 10.53 4.20
CA GLY A 130 -14.06 9.35 4.58
C GLY A 130 -13.20 8.23 5.17
N ALA A 131 -11.91 8.21 4.88
CA ALA A 131 -10.91 7.34 5.48
C ALA A 131 -9.55 8.03 5.49
N VAL A 132 -8.68 7.66 6.44
CA VAL A 132 -7.26 7.99 6.37
C VAL A 132 -6.50 6.92 5.60
N THR A 133 -5.35 7.28 5.05
CA THR A 133 -4.47 6.33 4.37
C THR A 133 -3.17 6.16 5.13
N ALA A 134 -2.68 4.92 5.20
CA ALA A 134 -1.39 4.62 5.79
C ALA A 134 -0.28 4.65 4.76
N SER A 135 0.89 5.12 5.18
CA SER A 135 2.17 4.85 4.53
C SER A 135 2.77 3.58 5.11
N VAL A 136 3.33 2.71 4.26
CA VAL A 136 4.10 1.55 4.72
C VAL A 136 5.55 1.98 4.94
N VAL A 137 6.09 1.62 6.09
CA VAL A 137 7.42 2.05 6.57
C VAL A 137 8.30 0.82 6.80
N ASP A 138 9.56 0.89 6.39
CA ASP A 138 10.57 -0.08 6.82
C ASP A 138 10.94 0.20 8.28
N PRO A 139 10.63 -0.70 9.23
CA PRO A 139 10.85 -0.45 10.65
C PRO A 139 12.34 -0.35 11.05
N ARG A 140 13.25 -0.71 10.15
CA ARG A 140 14.71 -0.62 10.39
C ARG A 140 15.30 0.73 10.00
N THR A 141 14.69 1.40 9.04
CA THR A 141 15.23 2.65 8.45
C THR A 141 14.31 3.85 8.61
N ASP A 142 13.07 3.64 9.08
CA ASP A 142 11.98 4.62 9.09
C ASP A 142 11.65 5.19 7.70
N GLU A 143 12.12 4.50 6.63
CA GLU A 143 11.85 4.91 5.26
C GLU A 143 10.42 4.53 4.85
N VAL A 144 9.68 5.46 4.28
CA VAL A 144 8.38 5.17 3.65
C VAL A 144 8.64 4.46 2.32
N VAL A 145 8.25 3.20 2.24
CA VAL A 145 8.49 2.31 1.10
C VAL A 145 7.25 2.04 0.26
N GLY A 146 6.06 2.33 0.77
CA GLY A 146 4.82 2.07 0.06
C GLY A 146 3.60 2.69 0.72
N GLY A 147 2.41 2.35 0.22
CA GLY A 147 1.15 2.83 0.77
C GLY A 147 -0.04 2.60 -0.16
N TYR A 148 -1.13 3.30 0.12
CA TYR A 148 -2.34 3.26 -0.69
C TYR A 148 -2.17 4.06 -1.99
N ALA A 149 -2.43 3.43 -3.12
CA ALA A 149 -2.31 4.03 -4.46
C ALA A 149 -3.66 4.15 -5.20
N GLY A 150 -4.77 3.84 -4.54
CA GLY A 150 -6.11 3.93 -5.13
C GLY A 150 -6.69 5.34 -5.13
N PHE A 151 -7.88 5.45 -5.70
CA PHE A 151 -8.62 6.72 -5.69
C PHE A 151 -9.13 7.05 -4.28
N GLN A 152 -9.06 8.32 -3.93
CA GLN A 152 -9.71 8.87 -2.75
C GLN A 152 -10.92 9.69 -3.19
N THR A 153 -12.01 9.56 -2.45
CA THR A 153 -13.19 10.40 -2.64
C THR A 153 -12.93 11.82 -2.14
N LEU A 154 -13.66 12.80 -2.68
CA LEU A 154 -13.45 14.21 -2.35
C LEU A 154 -14.25 14.74 -1.14
N PRO A 155 -15.34 14.07 -0.64
CA PRO A 155 -16.10 14.64 0.45
C PRO A 155 -15.25 14.78 1.71
N LEU A 156 -15.32 15.95 2.33
CA LEU A 156 -14.71 16.17 3.63
C LEU A 156 -15.58 15.54 4.71
N VAL A 157 -14.98 14.63 5.48
CA VAL A 157 -15.59 13.99 6.64
C VAL A 157 -14.80 14.37 7.89
N MET A 158 -15.52 14.79 8.93
CA MET A 158 -14.93 15.17 10.21
C MET A 158 -15.28 14.14 11.27
N PHE A 159 -14.28 13.53 11.87
CA PHE A 159 -14.42 12.72 13.06
C PHE A 159 -14.12 13.60 14.27
N ARG A 160 -14.95 13.51 15.30
CA ARG A 160 -14.80 14.30 16.55
C ARG A 160 -14.59 13.34 17.70
N VAL A 161 -13.46 13.51 18.37
CA VAL A 161 -13.09 12.69 19.53
C VAL A 161 -13.19 13.58 20.78
N PRO A 162 -14.22 13.42 21.61
CA PRO A 162 -14.34 14.15 22.86
C PRO A 162 -13.18 13.86 23.83
N PRO A 163 -12.90 14.74 24.81
CA PRO A 163 -11.90 14.49 25.82
C PRO A 163 -12.12 13.17 26.57
N GLY A 164 -11.08 12.35 26.66
CA GLY A 164 -11.10 11.05 27.33
C GLY A 164 -11.72 9.92 26.52
N GLU A 165 -12.33 10.19 25.37
CA GLU A 165 -12.98 9.19 24.53
C GLU A 165 -12.04 8.63 23.45
N THR A 166 -12.47 7.51 22.86
CA THR A 166 -11.80 6.84 21.75
C THR A 166 -12.76 6.77 20.57
N GLU A 167 -12.30 7.16 19.40
CA GLU A 167 -13.04 7.09 18.15
C GLU A 167 -12.31 6.19 17.13
N ARG A 168 -13.09 5.44 16.38
CA ARG A 168 -12.59 4.56 15.31
C ARG A 168 -12.66 5.26 13.98
N ILE A 169 -11.51 5.61 13.42
CA ILE A 169 -11.38 6.25 12.11
C ILE A 169 -11.17 5.17 11.04
N PRO A 170 -11.94 5.14 9.94
CA PRO A 170 -11.69 4.24 8.82
C PRO A 170 -10.27 4.44 8.26
N LEU A 171 -9.53 3.33 8.09
CA LEU A 171 -8.15 3.32 7.64
C LEU A 171 -8.00 2.44 6.40
N LEU A 172 -7.29 2.94 5.39
CA LEU A 172 -6.89 2.20 4.20
C LEU A 172 -5.37 1.94 4.26
N ILE A 173 -4.99 0.67 4.32
CA ILE A 173 -3.61 0.22 4.30
C ILE A 173 -3.36 -0.43 2.93
N GLY A 174 -2.70 0.28 2.04
CA GLY A 174 -2.29 -0.26 0.74
C GLY A 174 -0.85 -0.73 0.78
N THR A 175 -0.51 -1.70 -0.03
CA THR A 175 0.85 -2.23 -0.17
C THR A 175 1.47 -1.95 -1.54
N ALA A 176 1.00 -0.93 -2.26
CA ALA A 176 1.70 -0.45 -3.45
C ALA A 176 3.08 0.08 -3.06
N SER A 177 4.12 -0.31 -3.80
CA SER A 177 5.48 0.17 -3.52
C SER A 177 5.73 1.56 -4.10
N TYR A 178 6.47 2.40 -3.37
CA TYR A 178 6.96 3.71 -3.83
C TYR A 178 8.45 3.67 -4.20
N THR A 179 9.08 2.51 -4.08
CA THR A 179 10.52 2.34 -4.36
C THR A 179 10.75 1.22 -5.35
N GLY A 180 11.55 1.52 -6.39
CA GLY A 180 11.87 0.59 -7.47
C GLY A 180 12.48 -0.73 -7.02
N ARG A 181 13.25 -0.70 -5.93
CA ARG A 181 13.92 -1.89 -5.39
C ARG A 181 12.94 -2.96 -4.86
N LEU A 182 11.72 -2.59 -4.51
CA LEU A 182 10.72 -3.51 -3.98
C LEU A 182 9.69 -3.96 -5.01
N GLY A 183 9.72 -3.40 -6.21
CA GLY A 183 8.73 -3.71 -7.20
C GLY A 183 7.48 -2.87 -7.14
N TYR A 184 6.38 -3.40 -7.66
CA TYR A 184 5.07 -2.74 -7.63
C TYR A 184 4.41 -2.82 -6.26
N ALA A 185 4.79 -3.82 -5.46
CA ALA A 185 4.18 -4.05 -4.18
C ALA A 185 5.23 -4.24 -3.09
N VAL A 186 4.90 -3.84 -1.87
CA VAL A 186 5.69 -4.16 -0.68
C VAL A 186 5.68 -5.68 -0.49
N PRO A 187 6.86 -6.33 -0.42
CA PRO A 187 6.95 -7.78 -0.35
C PRO A 187 6.46 -8.34 1.00
N PRO A 188 6.15 -9.63 1.06
CA PRO A 188 5.80 -10.31 2.29
C PRO A 188 6.85 -10.10 3.38
N GLY A 189 6.40 -9.89 4.61
CA GLY A 189 7.27 -9.62 5.75
C GLY A 189 6.62 -8.79 6.84
N ARG A 190 7.44 -8.40 7.83
CA ARG A 190 7.04 -7.48 8.90
C ARG A 190 7.43 -6.07 8.54
N TRP A 191 6.46 -5.19 8.54
CA TRP A 191 6.56 -3.79 8.17
C TRP A 191 5.92 -2.91 9.24
N GLY A 192 6.03 -1.63 9.09
CA GLY A 192 5.29 -0.65 9.87
C GLY A 192 4.27 0.09 9.02
N VAL A 193 3.29 0.69 9.65
CA VAL A 193 2.41 1.71 9.05
C VAL A 193 2.46 2.99 9.84
N GLU A 194 2.51 4.10 9.14
CA GLU A 194 2.42 5.45 9.69
C GLU A 194 1.25 6.17 9.02
N VAL A 195 0.46 6.90 9.79
CA VAL A 195 -0.68 7.67 9.29
C VAL A 195 -0.44 9.15 9.56
N THR A 196 -0.73 10.00 8.57
CA THR A 196 -0.76 11.45 8.78
C THR A 196 -2.19 11.89 8.99
N LEU A 197 -2.51 12.33 10.20
CA LEU A 197 -3.80 12.88 10.59
C LEU A 197 -3.81 14.38 10.35
N GLN A 198 -4.92 14.90 9.81
CA GLN A 198 -5.19 16.33 9.71
C GLN A 198 -6.00 16.76 10.95
N LEU A 199 -5.32 17.24 11.97
CA LEU A 199 -5.95 17.61 13.24
C LEU A 199 -6.39 19.07 13.23
N ALA A 200 -7.59 19.33 13.76
CA ALA A 200 -8.09 20.65 14.08
C ALA A 200 -8.49 20.68 15.56
N ARG A 201 -8.14 21.75 16.27
CA ARG A 201 -8.54 21.97 17.69
C ARG A 201 -9.89 22.69 17.80
N ASP A 202 -10.31 23.33 16.72
CA ASP A 202 -11.57 24.06 16.62
C ASP A 202 -12.38 23.49 15.44
N PRO A 203 -13.74 23.52 15.47
CA PRO A 203 -14.55 23.16 14.33
C PRO A 203 -14.24 23.97 13.05
N ASP A 204 -13.48 25.07 13.15
CA ASP A 204 -13.02 25.81 11.97
C ASP A 204 -11.90 25.04 11.26
N ILE A 205 -12.28 24.45 10.13
CA ILE A 205 -11.48 23.58 9.25
C ILE A 205 -10.20 24.28 8.72
N ARG A 206 -10.04 25.57 8.92
CA ARG A 206 -8.98 26.37 8.32
C ARG A 206 -7.61 26.17 8.97
N ASP A 207 -7.58 25.79 10.24
CA ASP A 207 -6.35 25.63 11.02
C ASP A 207 -5.96 24.16 11.22
N ARG A 208 -6.00 23.38 10.13
CA ARG A 208 -5.57 21.98 10.16
C ARG A 208 -4.07 21.85 10.28
N VAL A 209 -3.63 21.08 11.24
CA VAL A 209 -2.22 20.77 11.46
C VAL A 209 -1.98 19.28 11.21
N PRO A 210 -1.10 18.92 10.25
CA PRO A 210 -0.76 17.52 10.04
C PRO A 210 0.06 16.98 11.21
N ARG A 211 -0.31 15.77 11.69
CA ARG A 211 0.43 15.03 12.72
C ARG A 211 0.62 13.60 12.28
N ARG A 212 1.82 13.05 12.46
CA ARG A 212 2.13 11.65 12.18
C ARG A 212 1.92 10.80 13.42
N THR A 213 1.27 9.66 13.24
CA THR A 213 1.17 8.65 14.30
C THR A 213 2.54 8.04 14.60
N PRO A 214 2.71 7.33 15.72
CA PRO A 214 3.77 6.35 15.85
C PRO A 214 3.68 5.31 14.72
N VAL A 215 4.79 4.61 14.48
CA VAL A 215 4.80 3.47 13.55
C VAL A 215 4.10 2.29 14.22
N LEU A 216 3.04 1.79 13.60
CA LEU A 216 2.22 0.68 14.08
C LEU A 216 2.55 -0.60 13.29
N PRO A 217 2.41 -1.81 13.87
CA PRO A 217 2.84 -3.05 13.23
C PRO A 217 1.95 -3.45 12.04
N LEU A 218 2.58 -3.92 10.95
CA LEU A 218 1.92 -4.47 9.77
C LEU A 218 2.58 -5.79 9.37
N THR A 219 1.77 -6.79 9.06
CA THR A 219 2.23 -8.03 8.40
C THR A 219 1.74 -8.06 6.97
N VAL A 220 2.67 -8.16 6.03
CA VAL A 220 2.37 -8.39 4.62
C VAL A 220 2.57 -9.88 4.33
N THR A 221 1.57 -10.51 3.71
CA THR A 221 1.61 -11.94 3.33
C THR A 221 1.74 -12.11 1.81
N THR A 222 1.98 -13.32 1.38
CA THR A 222 1.92 -13.74 -0.03
C THR A 222 0.50 -13.73 -0.54
#